data_ec399671c7285b3cc1903070d5f088ff
#
_entry.id   ec399671c7285b3cc1903070d5f088ff
#
_cell.length_a   1.000
_cell.length_b   1.000
_cell.length_c   1.000
_cell.angle_alpha   90.00
_cell.angle_beta   90.00
_cell.angle_gamma   90.00
#
_symmetry.space_group_name_H-M   'P 1'
#
loop_
_entity.id
_entity.type
_entity.pdbx_description
1 polymer ?
#
loop_
_entity_poly.entity_id
_entity_poly.type
_entity_poly.pdbx_seq_one_letter_code
_entity_poly.pdbx_strand_id
1 'polypeptide(L)'
;MSADEMEEKLEKAKAYYSQVEEAVKKADVAIDNLLAVKRMVNLFTRQITKFDVLFFSLSQDAIATMKKHNYDFSPYDKEENEEEKDQLSVTVSTLMTLSAFLKVPIIDKDQKPQKKAQRDLEIMKGQMDSLENGHYDVKIIQSRQKDLENL
;
A
#
# COMPACT_ATOMS: atom_id res chain seq x y z
N MET A 1 3.05 -47.47 -42.76
CA MET A 1 3.02 -45.99 -42.79
C MET A 1 3.92 -45.50 -43.90
N SER A 2 3.39 -44.69 -44.82
CA SER A 2 4.20 -44.11 -45.90
C SER A 2 5.15 -43.04 -45.36
N ALA A 3 6.18 -42.72 -46.14
CA ALA A 3 7.11 -41.66 -45.79
C ALA A 3 6.40 -40.28 -45.69
N ASP A 4 5.43 -40.02 -46.55
CA ASP A 4 4.65 -38.78 -46.53
C ASP A 4 3.75 -38.71 -45.29
N GLU A 5 3.16 -39.82 -44.84
CA GLU A 5 2.39 -39.85 -43.59
C GLU A 5 3.28 -39.60 -42.37
N MET A 6 4.47 -40.16 -42.35
CA MET A 6 5.45 -39.92 -41.27
C MET A 6 5.89 -38.46 -41.21
N GLU A 7 6.15 -37.85 -42.38
CA GLU A 7 6.54 -36.43 -42.46
C GLU A 7 5.42 -35.51 -41.97
N GLU A 8 4.16 -35.80 -42.37
CA GLU A 8 2.99 -35.04 -41.88
C GLU A 8 2.82 -35.15 -40.36
N LYS A 9 2.95 -36.34 -39.82
CA LYS A 9 2.87 -36.55 -38.36
C LYS A 9 4.01 -35.85 -37.62
N LEU A 10 5.22 -35.84 -38.18
CA LEU A 10 6.34 -35.14 -37.61
C LEU A 10 6.11 -33.60 -37.58
N GLU A 11 5.57 -33.04 -38.65
CA GLU A 11 5.25 -31.61 -38.71
C GLU A 11 4.17 -31.23 -37.69
N LYS A 12 3.13 -32.05 -37.53
CA LYS A 12 2.11 -31.88 -36.51
C LYS A 12 2.69 -31.95 -35.09
N ALA A 13 3.60 -32.88 -34.84
CA ALA A 13 4.26 -33.06 -33.57
C ALA A 13 5.14 -31.85 -33.24
N LYS A 14 5.89 -31.28 -34.21
CA LYS A 14 6.67 -30.08 -34.05
C LYS A 14 5.81 -28.84 -33.73
N ALA A 15 4.68 -28.68 -34.46
CA ALA A 15 3.73 -27.60 -34.21
C ALA A 15 3.12 -27.73 -32.82
N TYR A 16 2.74 -28.91 -32.41
CA TYR A 16 2.23 -29.14 -31.07
C TYR A 16 3.28 -28.82 -29.98
N TYR A 17 4.51 -29.25 -30.17
CA TYR A 17 5.60 -28.99 -29.26
C TYR A 17 5.85 -27.48 -29.11
N SER A 18 5.82 -26.73 -30.20
CA SER A 18 5.95 -25.27 -30.16
C SER A 18 4.82 -24.61 -29.38
N GLN A 19 3.57 -25.12 -29.51
CA GLN A 19 2.44 -24.64 -28.71
C GLN A 19 2.62 -24.90 -27.23
N VAL A 20 3.15 -26.07 -26.86
CA VAL A 20 3.44 -26.42 -25.46
C VAL A 20 4.54 -25.52 -24.91
N GLU A 21 5.61 -25.28 -25.66
CA GLU A 21 6.68 -24.35 -25.24
C GLU A 21 6.15 -22.94 -24.98
N GLU A 22 5.29 -22.45 -25.90
CA GLU A 22 4.67 -21.14 -25.73
C GLU A 22 3.76 -21.08 -24.50
N ALA A 23 2.96 -22.11 -24.25
CA ALA A 23 2.12 -22.20 -23.08
C ALA A 23 2.93 -22.23 -21.79
N VAL A 24 4.06 -22.94 -21.75
CA VAL A 24 4.97 -22.96 -20.61
C VAL A 24 5.56 -21.59 -20.35
N LYS A 25 5.99 -20.88 -21.38
CA LYS A 25 6.51 -19.50 -21.24
C LYS A 25 5.46 -18.55 -20.69
N LYS A 26 4.22 -18.64 -21.16
CA LYS A 26 3.10 -17.83 -20.63
C LYS A 26 2.81 -18.15 -19.16
N ALA A 27 2.85 -19.44 -18.80
CA ALA A 27 2.67 -19.85 -17.41
C ALA A 27 3.78 -19.32 -16.51
N ASP A 28 5.03 -19.38 -16.94
CA ASP A 28 6.17 -18.84 -16.19
C ASP A 28 6.04 -17.32 -15.96
N VAL A 29 5.64 -16.58 -16.97
CA VAL A 29 5.38 -15.12 -16.85
C VAL A 29 4.24 -14.86 -15.86
N ALA A 30 3.16 -15.63 -15.92
CA ALA A 30 2.03 -15.50 -14.98
C ALA A 30 2.47 -15.79 -13.54
N ILE A 31 3.29 -16.82 -13.33
CA ILE A 31 3.85 -17.16 -12.01
C ILE A 31 4.71 -16.02 -11.49
N ASP A 32 5.60 -15.47 -12.30
CA ASP A 32 6.46 -14.34 -11.91
C ASP A 32 5.64 -13.11 -11.52
N ASN A 33 4.59 -12.80 -12.28
CA ASN A 33 3.66 -11.71 -11.97
C ASN A 33 2.94 -11.94 -10.63
N LEU A 34 2.46 -13.16 -10.38
CA LEU A 34 1.81 -13.52 -9.12
C LEU A 34 2.76 -13.43 -7.93
N LEU A 35 4.01 -13.85 -8.09
CA LEU A 35 5.02 -13.71 -7.04
C LEU A 35 5.31 -12.23 -6.74
N ALA A 36 5.40 -11.39 -7.77
CA ALA A 36 5.59 -9.95 -7.60
C ALA A 36 4.41 -9.30 -6.87
N VAL A 37 3.18 -9.68 -7.22
CA VAL A 37 1.96 -9.23 -6.53
C VAL A 37 1.97 -9.70 -5.07
N LYS A 38 2.33 -10.96 -4.81
CA LYS A 38 2.42 -11.49 -3.45
C LYS A 38 3.40 -10.69 -2.58
N ARG A 39 4.56 -10.35 -3.11
CA ARG A 39 5.55 -9.51 -2.40
C ARG A 39 4.97 -8.13 -2.08
N MET A 40 4.28 -7.52 -3.04
CA MET A 40 3.64 -6.22 -2.86
C MET A 40 2.55 -6.28 -1.78
N VAL A 41 1.69 -7.29 -1.81
CA VAL A 41 0.65 -7.51 -0.79
C VAL A 41 1.28 -7.66 0.60
N ASN A 42 2.36 -8.42 0.71
CA ASN A 42 3.06 -8.60 1.99
C ASN A 42 3.64 -7.28 2.52
N LEU A 43 4.19 -6.44 1.65
CA LEU A 43 4.70 -5.11 2.03
C LEU A 43 3.57 -4.19 2.49
N PHE A 44 2.44 -4.16 1.77
CA PHE A 44 1.25 -3.40 2.17
C PHE A 44 0.71 -3.88 3.52
N THR A 45 0.56 -5.19 3.69
CA THR A 45 0.09 -5.77 4.96
C THR A 45 0.99 -5.37 6.13
N ARG A 46 2.30 -5.42 5.94
CA ARG A 46 3.26 -5.00 6.96
C ARG A 46 3.11 -3.53 7.32
N GLN A 47 2.98 -2.66 6.32
CA GLN A 47 2.78 -1.23 6.55
C GLN A 47 1.45 -0.93 7.21
N ILE A 48 0.37 -1.54 6.75
CA ILE A 48 -0.97 -1.39 7.35
C ILE A 48 -0.93 -1.80 8.83
N THR A 49 -0.30 -2.92 9.15
CA THR A 49 -0.18 -3.40 10.53
C THR A 49 0.58 -2.39 11.41
N LYS A 50 1.67 -1.82 10.93
CA LYS A 50 2.42 -0.79 11.65
C LYS A 50 1.59 0.47 11.88
N PHE A 51 0.88 0.93 10.87
CA PHE A 51 0.00 2.10 10.98
C PHE A 51 -1.14 1.86 11.95
N ASP A 52 -1.72 0.67 11.94
CA ASP A 52 -2.81 0.31 12.85
C ASP A 52 -2.35 0.37 14.31
N VAL A 53 -1.19 -0.19 14.62
CA VAL A 53 -0.61 -0.13 15.97
C VAL A 53 -0.33 1.32 16.39
N LEU A 54 0.26 2.12 15.50
CA LEU A 54 0.54 3.52 15.78
C LEU A 54 -0.74 4.32 15.97
N PHE A 55 -1.72 4.13 15.09
CA PHE A 55 -3.02 4.81 15.19
C PHE A 55 -3.73 4.45 16.49
N PHE A 56 -3.70 3.19 16.90
CA PHE A 56 -4.28 2.77 18.17
C PHE A 56 -3.66 3.52 19.34
N SER A 57 -2.33 3.59 19.40
CA SER A 57 -1.61 4.33 20.44
C SER A 57 -1.96 5.82 20.45
N LEU A 58 -1.93 6.45 19.26
CA LEU A 58 -2.28 7.87 19.11
C LEU A 58 -3.73 8.15 19.49
N SER A 59 -4.65 7.25 19.15
CA SER A 59 -6.06 7.41 19.47
C SER A 59 -6.35 7.30 20.96
N GLN A 60 -5.62 6.44 21.68
CA GLN A 60 -5.73 6.34 23.15
C GLN A 60 -5.32 7.65 23.81
N ASP A 61 -4.21 8.24 23.39
CA ASP A 61 -3.72 9.52 23.92
C ASP A 61 -4.67 10.66 23.53
N ALA A 62 -5.18 10.69 22.31
CA ALA A 62 -6.14 11.68 21.84
C ALA A 62 -7.46 11.62 22.64
N ILE A 63 -7.99 10.43 22.91
CA ILE A 63 -9.19 10.24 23.70
C ILE A 63 -8.96 10.75 25.14
N ALA A 64 -7.81 10.45 25.75
CA ALA A 64 -7.48 10.94 27.08
C ALA A 64 -7.43 12.47 27.12
N THR A 65 -6.84 13.11 26.10
CA THR A 65 -6.77 14.57 25.95
C THR A 65 -8.16 15.17 25.78
N MET A 66 -9.03 14.57 24.94
CA MET A 66 -10.41 15.04 24.76
C MET A 66 -11.24 14.94 26.05
N LYS A 67 -11.08 13.86 26.80
CA LYS A 67 -11.74 13.68 28.11
C LYS A 67 -11.32 14.73 29.12
N LYS A 68 -10.04 15.10 29.13
CA LYS A 68 -9.52 16.15 30.01
C LYS A 68 -10.24 17.48 29.82
N HIS A 69 -10.65 17.80 28.61
CA HIS A 69 -11.38 19.02 28.26
C HIS A 69 -12.91 18.82 28.14
N ASN A 70 -13.44 17.71 28.63
CA ASN A 70 -14.88 17.36 28.54
C ASN A 70 -15.43 17.39 27.11
N TYR A 71 -14.60 17.02 26.12
CA TYR A 71 -14.94 17.04 24.68
C TYR A 71 -15.29 18.44 24.15
N ASP A 72 -14.86 19.49 24.84
CA ASP A 72 -14.93 20.87 24.36
C ASP A 72 -13.67 21.19 23.55
N PHE A 73 -13.85 21.60 22.30
CA PHE A 73 -12.73 21.91 21.40
C PHE A 73 -12.26 23.36 21.49
N SER A 74 -13.00 24.24 22.16
CA SER A 74 -12.63 25.65 22.31
C SER A 74 -11.28 25.89 22.99
N PRO A 75 -10.83 25.06 23.97
CA PRO A 75 -9.50 25.22 24.56
C PRO A 75 -8.34 25.06 23.57
N TYR A 76 -8.52 24.36 22.44
CA TYR A 76 -7.47 24.13 21.46
C TYR A 76 -7.13 25.34 20.60
N ASP A 77 -7.94 26.37 20.63
CA ASP A 77 -7.65 27.66 20.00
C ASP A 77 -6.65 28.51 20.82
N LYS A 78 -6.40 28.11 22.05
CA LYS A 78 -5.43 28.79 22.92
C LYS A 78 -4.01 28.31 22.65
N GLU A 79 -3.07 29.25 22.62
CA GLU A 79 -1.65 28.96 22.38
C GLU A 79 -1.07 27.96 23.41
N GLU A 80 -1.50 28.04 24.66
CA GLU A 80 -1.08 27.11 25.73
C GLU A 80 -1.44 25.64 25.48
N ASN A 81 -2.42 25.36 24.59
CA ASN A 81 -2.89 24.03 24.26
C ASN A 81 -2.47 23.58 22.84
N GLU A 82 -1.51 24.27 22.23
CA GLU A 82 -1.07 23.98 20.86
C GLU A 82 -0.49 22.58 20.71
N GLU A 83 0.25 22.09 21.72
CA GLU A 83 0.79 20.73 21.71
C GLU A 83 -0.31 19.66 21.67
N GLU A 84 -1.37 19.83 22.46
CA GLU A 84 -2.53 18.93 22.46
C GLU A 84 -3.29 18.99 21.13
N LYS A 85 -3.43 20.20 20.56
CA LYS A 85 -4.02 20.40 19.24
C LYS A 85 -3.21 19.69 18.15
N ASP A 86 -1.90 19.78 18.19
CA ASP A 86 -1.00 19.10 17.26
C ASP A 86 -1.12 17.59 17.38
N GLN A 87 -1.21 17.06 18.61
CA GLN A 87 -1.43 15.65 18.86
C GLN A 87 -2.73 15.15 18.23
N LEU A 88 -3.83 15.87 18.40
CA LEU A 88 -5.11 15.55 17.79
C LEU A 88 -5.04 15.61 16.26
N SER A 89 -4.37 16.61 15.72
CA SER A 89 -4.17 16.78 14.28
C SER A 89 -3.37 15.62 13.69
N VAL A 90 -2.31 15.18 14.35
CA VAL A 90 -1.49 14.02 13.95
C VAL A 90 -2.32 12.75 13.98
N THR A 91 -3.15 12.55 14.99
CA THR A 91 -4.03 11.38 15.11
C THR A 91 -5.02 11.31 13.94
N VAL A 92 -5.68 12.43 13.63
CA VAL A 92 -6.63 12.51 12.50
C VAL A 92 -5.91 12.29 11.18
N SER A 93 -4.75 12.91 10.96
CA SER A 93 -3.96 12.74 9.75
C SER A 93 -3.48 11.30 9.56
N THR A 94 -3.11 10.62 10.64
CA THR A 94 -2.72 9.20 10.62
C THR A 94 -3.90 8.32 10.20
N LEU A 95 -5.10 8.57 10.72
CA LEU A 95 -6.32 7.85 10.32
C LEU A 95 -6.63 8.07 8.83
N MET A 96 -6.56 9.31 8.37
CA MET A 96 -6.85 9.64 6.96
C MET A 96 -5.83 8.99 6.03
N THR A 97 -4.56 8.95 6.41
CA THR A 97 -3.50 8.28 5.69
C THR A 97 -3.75 6.78 5.59
N LEU A 98 -4.08 6.14 6.70
CA LEU A 98 -4.42 4.72 6.74
C LEU A 98 -5.63 4.42 5.85
N SER A 99 -6.67 5.25 5.90
CA SER A 99 -7.86 5.11 5.07
C SER A 99 -7.56 5.23 3.58
N ALA A 100 -6.72 6.20 3.19
CA ALA A 100 -6.27 6.36 1.81
C ALA A 100 -5.46 5.15 1.33
N PHE A 101 -4.59 4.62 2.19
CA PHE A 101 -3.74 3.48 1.88
C PHE A 101 -4.54 2.19 1.64
N LEU A 102 -5.60 1.98 2.40
CA LEU A 102 -6.49 0.83 2.23
C LEU A 102 -7.22 0.84 0.88
N LYS A 103 -7.34 1.99 0.23
CA LYS A 103 -8.01 2.15 -1.06
C LYS A 103 -7.06 2.05 -2.25
N VAL A 104 -5.75 1.93 -2.04
CA VAL A 104 -4.77 1.86 -3.13
C VAL A 104 -4.89 0.53 -3.87
N PRO A 105 -5.15 0.54 -5.19
CA PRO A 105 -5.17 -0.69 -5.95
C PRO A 105 -3.74 -1.24 -6.12
N ILE A 106 -3.56 -2.51 -5.79
CA ILE A 106 -2.25 -3.18 -5.82
C ILE A 106 -1.96 -3.79 -7.19
N ILE A 107 -3.00 -4.26 -7.86
CA ILE A 107 -2.92 -5.01 -9.12
C ILE A 107 -3.46 -4.14 -10.24
N ASP A 108 -2.74 -4.11 -11.37
CA ASP A 108 -3.23 -3.48 -12.59
C ASP A 108 -4.13 -4.41 -13.42
N LYS A 109 -4.64 -3.92 -14.54
CA LYS A 109 -5.49 -4.68 -15.46
C LYS A 109 -4.78 -5.89 -16.08
N ASP A 110 -3.45 -5.89 -16.12
CA ASP A 110 -2.62 -6.97 -16.66
C ASP A 110 -2.16 -7.95 -15.56
N GLN A 111 -2.74 -7.87 -14.37
CA GLN A 111 -2.42 -8.69 -13.19
C GLN A 111 -0.98 -8.54 -12.71
N LYS A 112 -0.40 -7.37 -12.96
CA LYS A 112 0.94 -7.00 -12.48
C LYS A 112 0.84 -6.05 -11.29
N PRO A 113 1.88 -5.94 -10.44
CA PRO A 113 1.93 -4.92 -9.41
C PRO A 113 1.81 -3.53 -10.03
N GLN A 114 0.93 -2.70 -9.49
CA GLN A 114 0.77 -1.34 -9.96
C GLN A 114 1.97 -0.49 -9.58
N LYS A 115 2.56 0.23 -10.54
CA LYS A 115 3.69 1.14 -10.28
C LYS A 115 3.32 2.24 -9.29
N LYS A 116 2.08 2.71 -9.36
CA LYS A 116 1.53 3.69 -8.44
C LYS A 116 1.47 3.14 -7.01
N ALA A 117 1.07 1.89 -6.83
CA ALA A 117 1.05 1.23 -5.52
C ALA A 117 2.45 1.18 -4.91
N GLN A 118 3.48 0.92 -5.70
CA GLN A 118 4.85 0.90 -5.24
C GLN A 118 5.31 2.28 -4.75
N ARG A 119 4.97 3.36 -5.48
CA ARG A 119 5.25 4.74 -5.06
C ARG A 119 4.50 5.11 -3.80
N ASP A 120 3.24 4.71 -3.69
CA ASP A 120 2.41 4.98 -2.53
C ASP A 120 2.96 4.29 -1.29
N LEU A 121 3.45 3.06 -1.44
CA LEU A 121 4.11 2.31 -0.37
C LEU A 121 5.37 3.04 0.14
N GLU A 122 6.17 3.61 -0.76
CA GLU A 122 7.35 4.41 -0.41
C GLU A 122 6.99 5.69 0.36
N ILE A 123 5.96 6.39 -0.08
CA ILE A 123 5.43 7.59 0.60
C ILE A 123 4.96 7.23 2.01
N MET A 124 4.19 6.16 2.14
CA MET A 124 3.68 5.68 3.42
C MET A 124 4.79 5.28 4.38
N LYS A 125 5.79 4.58 3.88
CA LYS A 125 6.97 4.19 4.66
C LYS A 125 7.71 5.41 5.20
N GLY A 126 7.91 6.43 4.37
CA GLY A 126 8.53 7.68 4.79
C GLY A 126 7.73 8.42 5.86
N GLN A 127 6.41 8.45 5.74
CA GLN A 127 5.52 9.04 6.74
C GLN A 127 5.55 8.25 8.06
N MET A 128 5.54 6.92 7.98
CA MET A 128 5.63 6.05 9.15
C MET A 128 6.93 6.26 9.92
N ASP A 129 8.06 6.33 9.22
CA ASP A 129 9.37 6.60 9.81
C ASP A 129 9.39 7.95 10.54
N SER A 130 8.77 8.98 9.97
CA SER A 130 8.65 10.29 10.60
C SER A 130 7.83 10.24 11.89
N LEU A 131 6.74 9.49 11.89
CA LEU A 131 5.86 9.33 13.06
C LEU A 131 6.54 8.51 14.18
N GLU A 132 7.24 7.43 13.83
CA GLU A 132 7.96 6.59 14.80
C GLU A 132 9.11 7.33 15.47
N ASN A 133 9.78 8.19 14.75
CA ASN A 133 10.92 8.97 15.26
C ASN A 133 10.51 10.23 16.06
N GLY A 134 9.21 10.44 16.25
CA GLY A 134 8.69 11.59 17.00
C GLY A 134 8.88 12.93 16.29
N HIS A 135 9.28 12.94 15.04
CA HIS A 135 9.38 14.15 14.22
C HIS A 135 8.01 14.51 13.65
N TYR A 136 7.09 14.92 14.53
CA TYR A 136 5.74 15.36 14.18
C TYR A 136 5.77 16.80 13.68
N ASP A 137 6.24 17.04 12.50
CA ASP A 137 5.88 18.28 11.85
C ASP A 137 4.49 18.07 11.19
N VAL A 138 3.48 18.65 11.80
CA VAL A 138 2.09 18.59 11.32
C VAL A 138 1.99 19.06 9.87
N LYS A 139 2.77 20.05 9.47
CA LYS A 139 2.81 20.56 8.10
C LYS A 139 3.35 19.51 7.11
N ILE A 140 4.39 18.80 7.51
CA ILE A 140 4.96 17.71 6.68
C ILE A 140 3.96 16.58 6.53
N ILE A 141 3.29 16.17 7.61
CA ILE A 141 2.26 15.11 7.57
C ILE A 141 1.10 15.51 6.69
N GLN A 142 0.60 16.74 6.82
CA GLN A 142 -0.48 17.27 6.00
C GLN A 142 -0.09 17.38 4.52
N SER A 143 1.14 17.78 4.22
CA SER A 143 1.66 17.84 2.85
C SER A 143 1.72 16.45 2.20
N ARG A 144 2.22 15.45 2.91
CA ARG A 144 2.27 14.07 2.43
C ARG A 144 0.88 13.47 2.25
N GLN A 145 -0.06 13.85 3.11
CA GLN A 145 -1.45 13.44 2.97
C GLN A 145 -2.09 13.99 1.70
N LYS A 146 -1.80 15.24 1.33
CA LYS A 146 -2.24 15.79 0.05
C LYS A 146 -1.69 15.00 -1.14
N ASP A 147 -0.45 14.55 -1.07
CA ASP A 147 0.14 13.70 -2.11
C ASP A 147 -0.60 12.38 -2.23
N LEU A 148 -1.09 11.82 -1.12
CA LEU A 148 -1.91 10.61 -1.10
C LEU A 148 -3.33 10.84 -1.60
N GLU A 149 -3.94 11.99 -1.34
CA GLU A 149 -5.28 12.36 -1.82
C GLU A 149 -5.32 12.54 -3.35
N ASN A 150 -4.22 12.94 -3.96
CA ASN A 150 -4.07 13.12 -5.39
C ASN A 150 -3.78 11.81 -6.16
N LEU A 151 -3.85 10.70 -5.48
CA LEU A 151 -3.71 9.37 -6.05
C LEU A 151 -5.07 8.87 -6.54
#